data_3afa72af96941c6a3a1d2c6bec47653b
#
_entry.id   3afa72af96941c6a3a1d2c6bec47653b
#
_cell.length_a   1.000
_cell.length_b   1.000
_cell.length_c   1.000
_cell.angle_alpha   90.00
_cell.angle_beta   90.00
_cell.angle_gamma   90.00
#
_symmetry.space_group_name_H-M   'P 1'
#
loop_
_entity.id
_entity.type
_entity.pdbx_description
1 polymer ?
#
loop_
_entity_poly.entity_id
_entity_poly.type
_entity_poly.pdbx_seq_one_letter_code
_entity_poly.pdbx_strand_id
1 'polypeptide(L)'
;MLRKLFSGVDWERKGGEIAVDTVMQLNAAGIRATLYVAGIKDLPQKHRDNPHVKNIGFLNKNIPEQYHQYVQLWQQADILLLPTRAECAGIVYCEAAAYGIPVFTTDTGGIANYVVNGVNGYRLPLTGTGADFANKIKECICKQELPRLSENARRLYKEKLSWPAWSSRFAEMVETYSERENQI
;
A
#
# COMPACT_ATOMS: atom_id res chain seq x y z
N MET A 1 16.00 -0.16 -10.57
CA MET A 1 15.96 0.00 -9.11
C MET A 1 14.49 0.03 -8.68
N LEU A 2 14.08 -0.85 -7.79
CA LEU A 2 12.68 -0.95 -7.35
C LEU A 2 12.42 0.03 -6.19
N ARG A 3 11.46 0.94 -6.39
CA ARG A 3 11.06 1.96 -5.41
C ARG A 3 9.86 1.46 -4.62
N LYS A 4 10.02 1.26 -3.30
CA LYS A 4 8.95 0.85 -2.41
C LYS A 4 8.50 2.05 -1.59
N LEU A 5 7.22 2.34 -1.66
CA LEU A 5 6.60 3.36 -0.83
C LEU A 5 6.08 2.73 0.46
N PHE A 6 6.45 3.31 1.59
CA PHE A 6 5.83 3.11 2.89
C PHE A 6 5.11 4.42 3.24
N SER A 7 3.81 4.37 3.44
CA SER A 7 3.02 5.56 3.75
C SER A 7 2.19 5.34 5.01
N GLY A 8 2.51 6.09 6.06
CA GLY A 8 1.83 6.00 7.35
C GLY A 8 2.50 6.84 8.42
N VAL A 9 1.77 7.15 9.50
CA VAL A 9 2.21 8.05 10.58
C VAL A 9 2.65 7.33 11.85
N ASP A 10 2.54 6.01 11.89
CA ASP A 10 2.85 5.18 13.05
C ASP A 10 3.77 4.05 12.61
N TRP A 11 5.04 4.15 12.98
CA TRP A 11 6.10 3.25 12.54
C TRP A 11 5.89 1.80 12.97
N GLU A 12 5.56 1.60 14.24
CA GLU A 12 5.41 0.25 14.81
C GLU A 12 4.15 -0.43 14.28
N ARG A 13 3.02 0.24 14.39
CA ARG A 13 1.75 -0.28 13.94
C ARG A 13 1.73 -0.56 12.43
N LYS A 14 2.41 0.26 11.64
CA LYS A 14 2.50 0.11 10.18
C LYS A 14 3.59 -0.86 9.73
N GLY A 15 4.34 -1.45 10.67
CA GLY A 15 5.34 -2.48 10.39
C GLY A 15 6.60 -1.97 9.72
N GLY A 16 7.06 -0.78 10.12
CA GLY A 16 8.24 -0.15 9.55
C GLY A 16 9.50 -1.01 9.63
N GLU A 17 9.71 -1.73 10.75
CA GLU A 17 10.83 -2.66 10.90
C GLU A 17 10.81 -3.78 9.85
N ILE A 18 9.63 -4.37 9.62
CA ILE A 18 9.46 -5.43 8.60
C ILE A 18 9.71 -4.87 7.21
N ALA A 19 9.25 -3.63 6.94
CA ALA A 19 9.48 -2.99 5.65
C ALA A 19 10.97 -2.72 5.39
N VAL A 20 11.72 -2.28 6.39
CA VAL A 20 13.19 -2.11 6.28
C VAL A 20 13.87 -3.46 6.08
N ASP A 21 13.56 -4.47 6.90
CA ASP A 21 14.12 -5.82 6.72
C ASP A 21 13.83 -6.38 5.32
N THR A 22 12.60 -6.21 4.82
CA THR A 22 12.25 -6.59 3.44
C THR A 22 13.20 -5.99 2.40
N VAL A 23 13.47 -4.69 2.51
CA VAL A 23 14.36 -4.00 1.56
C VAL A 23 15.81 -4.47 1.70
N MET A 24 16.26 -4.72 2.92
CA MET A 24 17.60 -5.28 3.17
C MET A 24 17.73 -6.68 2.55
N GLN A 25 16.77 -7.56 2.75
CA GLN A 25 16.74 -8.92 2.16
C GLN A 25 16.73 -8.88 0.62
N LEU A 26 15.96 -7.96 0.02
CA LEU A 26 15.95 -7.80 -1.43
C LEU A 26 17.32 -7.39 -1.98
N ASN A 27 17.98 -6.40 -1.33
CA ASN A 27 19.30 -5.96 -1.74
C ASN A 27 20.35 -7.06 -1.55
N ALA A 28 20.31 -7.83 -0.46
CA ALA A 28 21.16 -8.99 -0.24
C ALA A 28 20.96 -10.06 -1.33
N ALA A 29 19.75 -10.19 -1.89
CA ALA A 29 19.44 -11.08 -3.01
C ALA A 29 19.75 -10.47 -4.40
N GLY A 30 20.46 -9.33 -4.47
CA GLY A 30 20.85 -8.68 -5.72
C GLY A 30 19.74 -7.84 -6.39
N ILE A 31 18.58 -7.68 -5.75
CA ILE A 31 17.49 -6.87 -6.25
C ILE A 31 17.62 -5.46 -5.67
N ARG A 32 18.12 -4.51 -6.45
CA ARG A 32 18.29 -3.11 -6.02
C ARG A 32 16.95 -2.50 -5.61
N ALA A 33 16.81 -2.19 -4.33
CA ALA A 33 15.57 -1.75 -3.70
C ALA A 33 15.81 -0.59 -2.74
N THR A 34 14.92 0.40 -2.75
CA THR A 34 14.94 1.53 -1.80
C THR A 34 13.54 1.70 -1.21
N LEU A 35 13.46 1.90 0.11
CA LEU A 35 12.24 2.23 0.84
C LEU A 35 12.12 3.75 0.98
N TYR A 36 11.07 4.32 0.44
CA TYR A 36 10.69 5.73 0.64
C TYR A 36 9.63 5.78 1.74
N VAL A 37 9.95 6.42 2.85
CA VAL A 37 9.09 6.48 4.04
C VAL A 37 8.42 7.84 4.11
N ALA A 38 7.11 7.89 3.88
CA ALA A 38 6.30 9.10 3.99
C ALA A 38 5.35 9.03 5.19
N GLY A 39 5.24 10.12 5.94
CA GLY A 39 4.38 10.25 7.11
C GLY A 39 5.08 10.07 8.45
N ILE A 40 6.25 9.46 8.49
CA ILE A 40 7.06 9.32 9.69
C ILE A 40 7.97 10.55 9.81
N LYS A 41 7.81 11.32 10.89
CA LYS A 41 8.62 12.51 11.12
C LYS A 41 10.09 12.14 11.33
N ASP A 42 10.34 11.24 12.26
CA ASP A 42 11.69 10.79 12.61
C ASP A 42 11.78 9.26 12.56
N LEU A 43 12.71 8.74 11.77
CA LEU A 43 13.02 7.32 11.77
C LEU A 43 13.68 6.90 13.09
N PRO A 44 13.49 5.64 13.52
CA PRO A 44 14.31 5.06 14.57
C PRO A 44 15.81 5.26 14.28
N GLN A 45 16.59 5.58 15.32
CA GLN A 45 18.01 5.96 15.17
C GLN A 45 18.80 4.94 14.33
N LYS A 46 18.55 3.66 14.52
CA LYS A 46 19.23 2.57 13.80
C LYS A 46 19.00 2.55 12.28
N HIS A 47 18.01 3.31 11.78
CA HIS A 47 17.67 3.35 10.34
C HIS A 47 18.00 4.69 9.68
N ARG A 48 18.47 5.70 10.44
CA ARG A 48 18.71 7.06 9.90
C ARG A 48 19.77 7.06 8.81
N ASP A 49 20.82 6.27 8.99
CA ASP A 49 21.96 6.21 8.07
C ASP A 49 21.88 5.00 7.11
N ASN A 50 20.73 4.33 7.04
CA ASN A 50 20.56 3.19 6.15
C ASN A 50 20.48 3.65 4.69
N PRO A 51 21.43 3.25 3.82
CA PRO A 51 21.47 3.73 2.41
C PRO A 51 20.27 3.26 1.58
N HIS A 52 19.54 2.26 2.05
CA HIS A 52 18.35 1.72 1.39
C HIS A 52 17.03 2.29 1.91
N VAL A 53 17.08 3.25 2.84
CA VAL A 53 15.89 3.89 3.42
C VAL A 53 15.99 5.41 3.23
N LYS A 54 14.96 6.01 2.67
CA LYS A 54 14.85 7.45 2.50
C LYS A 54 13.64 7.96 3.26
N ASN A 55 13.89 8.70 4.36
CA ASN A 55 12.82 9.38 5.06
C ASN A 55 12.40 10.64 4.30
N ILE A 56 11.15 10.70 3.91
CA ILE A 56 10.54 11.87 3.28
C ILE A 56 9.93 12.80 4.34
N GLY A 57 9.65 12.25 5.51
CA GLY A 57 8.97 12.99 6.58
C GLY A 57 7.46 13.08 6.38
N PHE A 58 6.83 13.93 7.18
CA PHE A 58 5.41 14.22 7.08
C PHE A 58 5.17 15.28 5.99
N LEU A 59 4.23 14.99 5.09
CA LEU A 59 3.80 15.91 4.04
C LEU A 59 2.38 16.38 4.32
N ASN A 60 2.22 17.69 4.51
CA ASN A 60 0.91 18.32 4.68
C ASN A 60 0.24 18.52 3.32
N LYS A 61 -0.81 17.75 3.05
CA LYS A 61 -1.55 17.80 1.77
C LYS A 61 -2.29 19.13 1.51
N ASN A 62 -2.42 20.00 2.52
CA ASN A 62 -3.01 21.34 2.37
C ASN A 62 -1.98 22.39 1.91
N ILE A 63 -0.69 22.03 1.83
CA ILE A 63 0.37 22.88 1.31
C ILE A 63 0.68 22.41 -0.12
N PRO A 64 0.47 23.27 -1.15
CA PRO A 64 0.57 22.86 -2.57
C PRO A 64 1.89 22.17 -2.93
N GLU A 65 3.02 22.69 -2.46
CA GLU A 65 4.35 22.15 -2.74
C GLU A 65 4.53 20.75 -2.12
N GLN A 66 4.05 20.55 -0.89
CA GLN A 66 4.11 19.26 -0.22
C GLN A 66 3.12 18.25 -0.81
N TYR A 67 1.95 18.73 -1.24
CA TYR A 67 1.00 17.90 -1.98
C TYR A 67 1.59 17.44 -3.32
N HIS A 68 2.26 18.35 -4.05
CA HIS A 68 2.95 17.98 -5.29
C HIS A 68 4.03 16.91 -5.05
N GLN A 69 4.85 17.08 -4.01
CA GLN A 69 5.83 16.07 -3.60
C GLN A 69 5.18 14.72 -3.25
N TYR A 70 4.06 14.76 -2.53
CA TYR A 70 3.28 13.55 -2.20
C TYR A 70 2.79 12.82 -3.47
N VAL A 71 2.25 13.56 -4.44
CA VAL A 71 1.82 12.99 -5.73
C VAL A 71 3.00 12.37 -6.48
N GLN A 72 4.15 13.04 -6.52
CA GLN A 72 5.35 12.52 -7.16
C GLN A 72 5.83 11.20 -6.53
N LEU A 73 5.72 11.03 -5.21
CA LEU A 73 6.08 9.78 -4.55
C LEU A 73 5.23 8.61 -5.07
N TRP A 74 3.91 8.82 -5.19
CA TRP A 74 3.01 7.82 -5.74
C TRP A 74 3.30 7.49 -7.20
N GLN A 75 3.51 8.52 -8.03
CA GLN A 75 3.82 8.34 -9.45
C GLN A 75 5.14 7.58 -9.71
N GLN A 76 6.07 7.64 -8.76
CA GLN A 76 7.39 7.01 -8.88
C GLN A 76 7.50 5.67 -8.16
N ALA A 77 6.51 5.29 -7.37
CA ALA A 77 6.52 4.04 -6.63
C ALA A 77 6.19 2.84 -7.54
N ASP A 78 6.95 1.76 -7.40
CA ASP A 78 6.67 0.51 -8.10
C ASP A 78 5.74 -0.40 -7.29
N ILE A 79 5.81 -0.34 -5.96
CA ILE A 79 4.94 -1.06 -5.03
C ILE A 79 4.69 -0.26 -3.75
N LEU A 80 3.54 -0.48 -3.13
CA LEU A 80 3.29 -0.12 -1.74
C LEU A 80 3.68 -1.30 -0.85
N LEU A 81 4.63 -1.09 0.06
CA LEU A 81 5.06 -2.06 1.06
C LEU A 81 4.63 -1.57 2.44
N LEU A 82 3.57 -2.17 2.97
CA LEU A 82 2.98 -1.76 4.25
C LEU A 82 2.63 -2.97 5.11
N PRO A 83 3.60 -3.61 5.78
CA PRO A 83 3.39 -4.80 6.60
C PRO A 83 2.71 -4.47 7.93
N THR A 84 1.54 -3.82 7.87
CA THR A 84 0.85 -3.28 9.05
C THR A 84 0.46 -4.37 10.05
N ARG A 85 0.51 -4.03 11.35
CA ARG A 85 0.18 -4.95 12.45
C ARG A 85 -1.29 -4.87 12.84
N ALA A 86 -1.93 -3.75 12.56
CA ALA A 86 -3.36 -3.53 12.75
C ALA A 86 -3.86 -2.47 11.76
N GLU A 87 -5.00 -2.74 11.14
CA GLU A 87 -5.64 -1.82 10.21
C GLU A 87 -7.17 -2.02 10.24
N CYS A 88 -7.91 -0.94 10.32
CA CYS A 88 -9.37 -0.97 10.21
C CYS A 88 -9.79 -0.82 8.75
N ALA A 89 -9.48 0.35 8.17
CA ALA A 89 -9.80 0.72 6.78
C ALA A 89 -8.70 1.64 6.26
N GLY A 90 -7.79 1.09 5.50
CA GLY A 90 -6.63 1.85 5.04
C GLY A 90 -6.89 2.59 3.74
N ILE A 91 -7.19 3.90 3.80
CA ILE A 91 -7.34 4.74 2.60
C ILE A 91 -6.10 4.70 1.70
N VAL A 92 -4.93 4.43 2.27
CA VAL A 92 -3.66 4.27 1.56
C VAL A 92 -3.70 3.18 0.47
N TYR A 93 -4.54 2.15 0.66
CA TYR A 93 -4.73 1.10 -0.34
C TYR A 93 -5.58 1.58 -1.53
N CYS A 94 -6.55 2.48 -1.28
CA CYS A 94 -7.27 3.15 -2.35
C CYS A 94 -6.35 4.11 -3.11
N GLU A 95 -5.46 4.82 -2.40
CA GLU A 95 -4.45 5.68 -3.02
C GLU A 95 -3.50 4.85 -3.90
N ALA A 96 -2.97 3.73 -3.41
CA ALA A 96 -2.15 2.83 -4.20
C ALA A 96 -2.88 2.35 -5.48
N ALA A 97 -4.13 1.91 -5.33
CA ALA A 97 -4.94 1.46 -6.45
C ALA A 97 -5.21 2.59 -7.47
N ALA A 98 -5.42 3.85 -7.01
CA ALA A 98 -5.60 5.01 -7.86
C ALA A 98 -4.39 5.29 -8.76
N TYR A 99 -3.17 4.99 -8.29
CA TYR A 99 -1.93 5.11 -9.06
C TYR A 99 -1.53 3.81 -9.77
N GLY A 100 -2.31 2.73 -9.64
CA GLY A 100 -1.98 1.43 -10.21
C GLY A 100 -0.77 0.78 -9.54
N ILE A 101 -0.61 0.95 -8.24
CA ILE A 101 0.54 0.46 -7.49
C ILE A 101 0.16 -0.85 -6.79
N PRO A 102 0.82 -1.98 -7.10
CA PRO A 102 0.65 -3.24 -6.40
C PRO A 102 0.98 -3.12 -4.91
N VAL A 103 0.18 -3.77 -4.07
CA VAL A 103 0.30 -3.70 -2.61
C VAL A 103 0.87 -4.99 -2.05
N PHE A 104 1.87 -4.87 -1.18
CA PHE A 104 2.36 -5.96 -0.33
C PHE A 104 2.13 -5.57 1.13
N THR A 105 1.25 -6.28 1.80
CA THR A 105 0.76 -5.94 3.13
C THR A 105 0.49 -7.18 3.96
N THR A 106 0.07 -7.00 5.21
CA THR A 106 -0.29 -8.09 6.11
C THR A 106 -1.80 -8.36 6.03
N ASP A 107 -2.21 -9.60 6.19
CA ASP A 107 -3.62 -9.98 6.29
C ASP A 107 -4.15 -9.71 7.70
N THR A 108 -4.73 -8.53 7.89
CA THR A 108 -5.30 -8.11 9.18
C THR A 108 -6.43 -7.11 8.99
N GLY A 109 -7.41 -7.13 9.89
CA GLY A 109 -8.55 -6.21 9.88
C GLY A 109 -9.31 -6.19 8.56
N GLY A 110 -9.66 -4.99 8.08
CA GLY A 110 -10.46 -4.80 6.86
C GLY A 110 -9.67 -4.81 5.54
N ILE A 111 -8.38 -5.14 5.54
CA ILE A 111 -7.50 -5.03 4.35
C ILE A 111 -7.99 -5.89 3.19
N ALA A 112 -8.62 -7.04 3.46
CA ALA A 112 -9.15 -7.93 2.42
C ALA A 112 -10.15 -7.25 1.47
N ASN A 113 -10.79 -6.17 1.91
CA ASN A 113 -11.72 -5.40 1.08
C ASN A 113 -11.01 -4.53 0.03
N TYR A 114 -9.72 -4.26 0.21
CA TYR A 114 -8.91 -3.36 -0.62
C TYR A 114 -7.83 -4.09 -1.42
N VAL A 115 -7.24 -5.13 -0.82
CA VAL A 115 -6.14 -5.89 -1.42
C VAL A 115 -6.57 -7.33 -1.61
N VAL A 116 -6.65 -7.77 -2.86
CA VAL A 116 -7.03 -9.14 -3.26
C VAL A 116 -5.79 -9.86 -3.76
N ASN A 117 -5.45 -10.98 -3.10
CA ASN A 117 -4.26 -11.76 -3.43
C ASN A 117 -4.23 -12.17 -4.91
N GLY A 118 -3.11 -11.89 -5.58
CA GLY A 118 -2.90 -12.20 -6.99
C GLY A 118 -3.67 -11.29 -7.96
N VAL A 119 -4.48 -10.33 -7.47
CA VAL A 119 -5.20 -9.37 -8.30
C VAL A 119 -4.47 -8.03 -8.32
N ASN A 120 -4.43 -7.31 -7.20
CA ASN A 120 -3.79 -6.01 -7.06
C ASN A 120 -2.66 -5.98 -6.03
N GLY A 121 -2.24 -7.14 -5.54
CA GLY A 121 -1.17 -7.28 -4.56
C GLY A 121 -1.23 -8.61 -3.83
N TYR A 122 -0.57 -8.63 -2.66
CA TYR A 122 -0.53 -9.80 -1.78
C TYR A 122 -0.62 -9.38 -0.32
N ARG A 123 -1.41 -10.15 0.42
CA ARG A 123 -1.52 -10.09 1.87
C ARG A 123 -0.82 -11.33 2.44
N LEU A 124 0.18 -11.12 3.30
CA LEU A 124 0.91 -12.17 3.98
C LEU A 124 0.33 -12.35 5.40
N PRO A 125 0.53 -13.51 6.03
CA PRO A 125 0.10 -13.72 7.41
C PRO A 125 0.65 -12.67 8.37
N LEU A 126 -0.03 -12.40 9.47
CA LEU A 126 0.41 -11.45 10.50
C LEU A 126 1.78 -11.84 11.11
N THR A 127 2.14 -13.11 11.06
CA THR A 127 3.46 -13.64 11.46
C THR A 127 4.55 -13.44 10.41
N GLY A 128 4.20 -12.90 9.22
CA GLY A 128 5.14 -12.70 8.13
C GLY A 128 6.29 -11.77 8.51
N THR A 129 7.49 -12.19 8.16
CA THR A 129 8.77 -11.49 8.38
C THR A 129 9.18 -10.68 7.16
N GLY A 130 10.22 -9.84 7.28
CA GLY A 130 10.79 -9.16 6.13
C GLY A 130 11.30 -10.10 5.04
N ALA A 131 11.82 -11.27 5.43
CA ALA A 131 12.23 -12.31 4.49
C ALA A 131 11.05 -12.88 3.70
N ASP A 132 9.88 -13.10 4.34
CA ASP A 132 8.68 -13.59 3.65
C ASP A 132 8.17 -12.58 2.63
N PHE A 133 8.13 -11.29 3.00
CA PHE A 133 7.79 -10.20 2.08
C PHE A 133 8.77 -10.10 0.92
N ALA A 134 10.08 -10.18 1.20
CA ALA A 134 11.12 -10.15 0.16
C ALA A 134 10.99 -11.33 -0.81
N ASN A 135 10.75 -12.53 -0.31
CA ASN A 135 10.55 -13.72 -1.12
C ASN A 135 9.30 -13.58 -2.02
N LYS A 136 8.18 -13.08 -1.48
CA LYS A 136 6.97 -12.85 -2.28
C LYS A 136 7.19 -11.79 -3.35
N ILE A 137 7.85 -10.69 -3.05
CA ILE A 137 8.18 -9.65 -4.03
C ILE A 137 9.11 -10.21 -5.12
N LYS A 138 10.15 -10.97 -4.73
CA LYS A 138 11.07 -11.62 -5.67
C LYS A 138 10.35 -12.60 -6.59
N GLU A 139 9.43 -13.40 -6.05
CA GLU A 139 8.58 -14.31 -6.83
C GLU A 139 7.79 -13.54 -7.91
N CYS A 140 7.12 -12.44 -7.53
CA CYS A 140 6.36 -11.61 -8.46
C CYS A 140 7.24 -10.98 -9.54
N ILE A 141 8.47 -10.58 -9.21
CA ILE A 141 9.44 -10.03 -10.18
C ILE A 141 9.86 -11.15 -11.16
N CYS A 142 10.24 -12.32 -10.65
CA CYS A 142 10.67 -13.45 -11.50
C CYS A 142 9.55 -13.92 -12.44
N LYS A 143 8.30 -13.90 -11.98
CA LYS A 143 7.12 -14.26 -12.78
C LYS A 143 6.58 -13.11 -13.64
N GLN A 144 7.21 -11.94 -13.61
CA GLN A 144 6.77 -10.74 -14.31
C GLN A 144 5.30 -10.33 -14.01
N GLU A 145 4.86 -10.52 -12.76
CA GLU A 145 3.48 -10.27 -12.36
C GLU A 145 3.17 -8.77 -12.10
N LEU A 146 4.17 -7.95 -11.79
CA LEU A 146 3.96 -6.57 -11.39
C LEU A 146 3.14 -5.74 -12.39
N PRO A 147 3.35 -5.83 -13.71
CA PRO A 147 2.54 -5.08 -14.67
C PRO A 147 1.05 -5.46 -14.60
N ARG A 148 0.75 -6.76 -14.52
CA ARG A 148 -0.62 -7.27 -14.41
C ARG A 148 -1.29 -6.85 -13.10
N LEU A 149 -0.55 -6.90 -11.97
CA LEU A 149 -1.06 -6.44 -10.68
C LEU A 149 -1.35 -4.93 -10.70
N SER A 150 -0.50 -4.14 -11.38
CA SER A 150 -0.66 -2.69 -11.55
C SER A 150 -1.93 -2.35 -12.34
N GLU A 151 -2.12 -3.01 -13.49
CA GLU A 151 -3.33 -2.83 -14.31
C GLU A 151 -4.60 -3.19 -13.55
N ASN A 152 -4.58 -4.32 -12.86
CA ASN A 152 -5.70 -4.76 -12.03
C ASN A 152 -5.97 -3.83 -10.84
N ALA A 153 -4.93 -3.27 -10.19
CA ALA A 153 -5.10 -2.27 -9.14
C ALA A 153 -5.87 -1.06 -9.68
N ARG A 154 -5.48 -0.55 -10.86
CA ARG A 154 -6.14 0.57 -11.51
C ARG A 154 -7.59 0.28 -11.87
N ARG A 155 -7.87 -0.93 -12.36
CA ARG A 155 -9.22 -1.40 -12.64
C ARG A 155 -10.07 -1.47 -11.37
N LEU A 156 -9.55 -2.10 -10.31
CA LEU A 156 -10.22 -2.23 -9.02
C LEU A 156 -10.55 -0.85 -8.42
N TYR A 157 -9.64 0.13 -8.57
CA TYR A 157 -9.91 1.51 -8.16
C TYR A 157 -11.15 2.08 -8.85
N LYS A 158 -11.20 1.99 -10.18
CA LYS A 158 -12.31 2.53 -10.97
C LYS A 158 -13.64 1.85 -10.62
N GLU A 159 -13.62 0.53 -10.45
CA GLU A 159 -14.83 -0.27 -10.26
C GLU A 159 -15.35 -0.27 -8.82
N LYS A 160 -14.45 -0.14 -7.81
CA LYS A 160 -14.83 -0.38 -6.40
C LYS A 160 -14.30 0.62 -5.40
N LEU A 161 -13.05 1.10 -5.54
CA LEU A 161 -12.35 1.79 -4.46
C LEU A 161 -12.36 3.32 -4.59
N SER A 162 -12.86 3.86 -5.72
CA SER A 162 -13.02 5.29 -5.91
C SER A 162 -14.28 5.81 -5.21
N TRP A 163 -14.27 7.09 -4.85
CA TRP A 163 -15.45 7.75 -4.27
C TRP A 163 -16.69 7.66 -5.17
N PRO A 164 -16.60 7.88 -6.49
CA PRO A 164 -17.76 7.68 -7.37
C PRO A 164 -18.33 6.27 -7.31
N ALA A 165 -17.48 5.23 -7.38
CA ALA A 165 -17.92 3.84 -7.30
C ALA A 165 -18.54 3.50 -5.93
N TRP A 166 -18.02 4.08 -4.85
CA TRP A 166 -18.59 3.93 -3.51
C TRP A 166 -19.96 4.60 -3.42
N SER A 167 -20.08 5.86 -3.89
CA SER A 167 -21.33 6.63 -3.86
C SER A 167 -22.44 5.94 -4.62
N SER A 168 -22.15 5.42 -5.84
CA SER A 168 -23.15 4.68 -6.63
C SER A 168 -23.67 3.46 -5.88
N ARG A 169 -22.78 2.63 -5.31
CA ARG A 169 -23.20 1.45 -4.55
C ARG A 169 -23.98 1.79 -3.28
N PHE A 170 -23.61 2.89 -2.62
CA PHE A 170 -24.33 3.36 -1.45
C PHE A 170 -25.76 3.81 -1.82
N ALA A 171 -25.92 4.56 -2.92
CA ALA A 171 -27.22 4.97 -3.43
C ALA A 171 -28.11 3.75 -3.75
N GLU A 172 -27.59 2.76 -4.50
CA GLU A 172 -28.30 1.52 -4.82
C GLU A 172 -28.75 0.76 -3.55
N MET A 173 -27.91 0.71 -2.52
CA MET A 173 -28.28 0.08 -1.25
C MET A 173 -29.43 0.82 -0.55
N VAL A 174 -29.39 2.15 -0.54
CA VAL A 174 -30.45 2.98 0.08
C VAL A 174 -31.76 2.81 -0.66
N GLU A 175 -31.75 2.86 -1.99
CA GLU A 175 -32.93 2.63 -2.82
C GLU A 175 -33.56 1.26 -2.57
N THR A 176 -32.74 0.20 -2.61
CA THR A 176 -33.19 -1.18 -2.34
C THR A 176 -33.80 -1.34 -0.95
N TYR A 177 -33.24 -0.66 0.05
CA TYR A 177 -33.77 -0.70 1.41
C TYR A 177 -35.12 0.03 1.52
N SER A 178 -35.23 1.21 0.93
CA SER A 178 -36.47 2.00 0.92
C SER A 178 -37.64 1.29 0.20
N GLU A 179 -37.34 0.58 -0.89
CA GLU A 179 -38.35 -0.21 -1.62
C GLU A 179 -38.91 -1.37 -0.78
N ARG A 180 -38.07 -2.01 0.05
CA ARG A 180 -38.51 -3.10 0.96
C ARG A 180 -39.41 -2.58 2.08
N GLU A 181 -39.15 -1.42 2.65
CA GLU A 181 -40.01 -0.82 3.66
C GLU A 181 -41.40 -0.41 3.12
N ASN A 182 -41.49 0.01 1.87
CA ASN A 182 -42.75 0.37 1.23
C ASN A 182 -43.63 -0.83 0.82
N GLN A 183 -43.14 -2.08 0.95
CA GLN A 183 -43.86 -3.31 0.64
C GLN A 183 -44.43 -4.01 1.90
N ILE A 184 -44.24 -3.43 3.10
CA ILE A 184 -44.80 -3.89 4.39
C ILE A 184 -45.96 -2.98 4.79
#